data_618d8a71de62ba59652d8ea1d1769f2e
#
_entry.id   618d8a71de62ba59652d8ea1d1769f2e
#
_cell.length_a   1.000
_cell.length_b   1.000
_cell.length_c   1.000
_cell.angle_alpha   90.00
_cell.angle_beta   90.00
_cell.angle_gamma   90.00
#
_symmetry.space_group_name_H-M   'P 1'
#
loop_
_entity.id
_entity.type
_entity.pdbx_description
1 polymer ?
#
loop_
_entity_poly.entity_id
_entity_poly.type
_entity_poly.pdbx_seq_one_letter_code
_entity_poly.pdbx_strand_id
1 'polypeptide(L)'
;MLKICVIGCGNMARSGHGPALLKYAAEYGDTLLAGCCDLIPEAAESFAVTFGFARAYTDYRTMLDEIRPDAVCLLCPVALTSELAVSILRLGYPLILEKPPGRNREEVAAIAGAASEAGVSVRTAFNRRYTPLVQALIGLIGNERILNITYQMYRRGRRDADFSTTSIHAIDAVRFIAKSPYRHLDLTFQELPEAGAEVANIYLNGQTESGTVVQISLVPMGGTVCERISVNTDEATYFVELPFWKNCDSPGSLIRVVGAEVTHRIAGSDLAPGGEMFEESGFYEENRGFFEHLRAGGSVINDTLDGVQAVEIADCIRRRCGRYDAE
;
A
#
# COMPACT_ATOMS: atom_id res chain seq x y z
N MET A 1 -12.11 24.64 -3.38
CA MET A 1 -11.69 23.80 -4.53
C MET A 1 -10.38 23.14 -4.15
N LEU A 2 -10.30 21.84 -4.16
CA LEU A 2 -9.10 21.06 -3.82
C LEU A 2 -8.23 20.87 -5.08
N LYS A 3 -7.01 21.38 -5.08
CA LYS A 3 -6.04 21.22 -6.17
C LYS A 3 -5.09 20.07 -5.85
N ILE A 4 -5.03 19.07 -6.73
CA ILE A 4 -4.18 17.89 -6.58
C ILE A 4 -3.11 17.91 -7.67
N CYS A 5 -1.87 17.64 -7.29
CA CYS A 5 -0.75 17.41 -8.22
C CYS A 5 -0.18 16.00 -8.06
N VAL A 6 0.35 15.46 -9.16
CA VAL A 6 1.03 14.14 -9.20
C VAL A 6 2.47 14.33 -9.63
N ILE A 7 3.41 13.64 -8.96
CA ILE A 7 4.82 13.56 -9.32
C ILE A 7 5.16 12.09 -9.55
N GLY A 8 5.53 11.75 -10.78
CA GLY A 8 5.71 10.38 -11.27
C GLY A 8 4.48 9.87 -12.02
N CYS A 9 4.58 9.71 -13.34
CA CYS A 9 3.52 9.26 -14.25
C CYS A 9 3.75 7.83 -14.76
N GLY A 10 4.43 7.02 -13.94
CA GLY A 10 4.79 5.63 -14.24
C GLY A 10 3.63 4.64 -14.12
N ASN A 11 3.99 3.35 -14.04
CA ASN A 11 3.03 2.25 -14.09
C ASN A 11 1.98 2.29 -12.95
N MET A 12 2.43 2.50 -11.70
CA MET A 12 1.50 2.57 -10.56
C MET A 12 0.60 3.81 -10.61
N ALA A 13 1.14 4.94 -11.08
CA ALA A 13 0.33 6.12 -11.34
C ALA A 13 -0.79 5.82 -12.35
N ARG A 14 -0.48 5.12 -13.45
CA ARG A 14 -1.44 4.84 -14.53
C ARG A 14 -2.46 3.77 -14.17
N SER A 15 -2.07 2.73 -13.45
CA SER A 15 -2.96 1.58 -13.19
C SER A 15 -3.76 1.71 -11.89
N GLY A 16 -3.25 2.44 -10.90
CA GLY A 16 -3.87 2.56 -9.58
C GLY A 16 -4.34 3.98 -9.25
N HIS A 17 -3.40 4.91 -9.09
CA HIS A 17 -3.73 6.25 -8.60
C HIS A 17 -4.46 7.12 -9.62
N GLY A 18 -4.04 7.15 -10.88
CA GLY A 18 -4.67 7.99 -11.92
C GLY A 18 -6.17 7.75 -12.08
N PRO A 19 -6.62 6.49 -12.27
CA PRO A 19 -8.05 6.16 -12.30
C PRO A 19 -8.77 6.54 -11.00
N ALA A 20 -8.15 6.32 -9.83
CA ALA A 20 -8.70 6.69 -8.54
C ALA A 20 -8.89 8.20 -8.40
N LEU A 21 -7.90 8.99 -8.84
CA LEU A 21 -7.95 10.45 -8.83
C LEU A 21 -9.01 10.99 -9.79
N LEU A 22 -9.10 10.41 -11.00
CA LEU A 22 -10.13 10.78 -11.98
C LEU A 22 -11.54 10.53 -11.43
N LYS A 23 -11.77 9.36 -10.81
CA LYS A 23 -13.03 9.04 -10.15
C LYS A 23 -13.33 10.03 -9.03
N TYR A 24 -12.35 10.30 -8.16
CA TYR A 24 -12.51 11.25 -7.05
C TYR A 24 -12.88 12.64 -7.56
N ALA A 25 -12.21 13.14 -8.60
CA ALA A 25 -12.54 14.44 -9.17
C ALA A 25 -13.95 14.50 -9.82
N ALA A 26 -14.42 13.39 -10.38
CA ALA A 26 -15.77 13.29 -10.94
C ALA A 26 -16.85 13.27 -9.86
N GLU A 27 -16.60 12.60 -8.73
CA GLU A 27 -17.53 12.53 -7.60
C GLU A 27 -17.57 13.83 -6.78
N TYR A 28 -16.41 14.51 -6.65
CA TYR A 28 -16.27 15.75 -5.89
C TYR A 28 -15.98 16.91 -6.85
N GLY A 29 -17.03 17.50 -7.40
CA GLY A 29 -16.97 18.51 -8.46
C GLY A 29 -16.19 19.80 -8.12
N ASP A 30 -15.76 19.98 -6.88
CA ASP A 30 -14.88 21.05 -6.42
C ASP A 30 -13.40 20.59 -6.34
N THR A 31 -13.02 19.51 -7.03
CA THR A 31 -11.67 18.98 -7.13
C THR A 31 -11.08 19.31 -8.50
N LEU A 32 -9.83 19.79 -8.52
CA LEU A 32 -9.06 20.05 -9.73
C LEU A 32 -7.81 19.17 -9.76
N LEU A 33 -7.70 18.31 -10.76
CA LEU A 33 -6.44 17.64 -11.13
C LEU A 33 -5.57 18.67 -11.85
N ALA A 34 -4.77 19.40 -11.04
CA ALA A 34 -4.21 20.68 -11.46
C ALA A 34 -2.89 20.52 -12.27
N GLY A 35 -2.08 19.53 -11.95
CA GLY A 35 -0.84 19.29 -12.67
C GLY A 35 -0.26 17.91 -12.41
N CYS A 36 0.45 17.38 -13.40
CA CYS A 36 1.26 16.17 -13.25
C CYS A 36 2.67 16.43 -13.78
N CYS A 37 3.64 15.74 -13.19
CA CYS A 37 5.06 15.91 -13.51
C CYS A 37 5.75 14.57 -13.68
N ASP A 38 6.54 14.44 -14.72
CA ASP A 38 7.46 13.32 -14.93
C ASP A 38 8.73 13.84 -15.64
N LEU A 39 9.87 13.22 -15.40
CA LEU A 39 11.13 13.57 -16.09
C LEU A 39 11.03 13.33 -17.61
N ILE A 40 10.15 12.43 -18.04
CA ILE A 40 9.87 12.10 -19.44
C ILE A 40 8.66 12.94 -19.89
N PRO A 41 8.82 13.94 -20.77
CA PRO A 41 7.74 14.83 -21.18
C PRO A 41 6.50 14.08 -21.71
N GLU A 42 6.73 13.08 -22.57
CA GLU A 42 5.65 12.29 -23.19
C GLU A 42 4.87 11.49 -22.15
N ALA A 43 5.52 11.05 -21.05
CA ALA A 43 4.83 10.37 -19.94
C ALA A 43 3.92 11.33 -19.20
N ALA A 44 4.37 12.55 -18.90
CA ALA A 44 3.57 13.57 -18.24
C ALA A 44 2.38 14.02 -19.12
N GLU A 45 2.62 14.32 -20.40
CA GLU A 45 1.58 14.75 -21.35
C GLU A 45 0.50 13.66 -21.54
N SER A 46 0.93 12.43 -21.80
CA SER A 46 0.02 11.29 -21.95
C SER A 46 -0.79 11.04 -20.67
N PHE A 47 -0.19 11.20 -19.49
CA PHE A 47 -0.88 11.06 -18.21
C PHE A 47 -1.91 12.17 -18.01
N ALA A 48 -1.55 13.42 -18.32
CA ALA A 48 -2.44 14.55 -18.24
C ALA A 48 -3.70 14.35 -19.12
N VAL A 49 -3.51 13.96 -20.38
CA VAL A 49 -4.61 13.69 -21.31
C VAL A 49 -5.49 12.54 -20.84
N THR A 50 -4.86 11.44 -20.36
CA THR A 50 -5.62 10.23 -19.96
C THR A 50 -6.48 10.47 -18.73
N PHE A 51 -5.99 11.22 -17.74
CA PHE A 51 -6.64 11.36 -16.44
C PHE A 51 -7.20 12.78 -16.21
N GLY A 52 -7.17 13.65 -17.22
CA GLY A 52 -7.80 14.96 -17.13
C GLY A 52 -7.04 15.98 -16.27
N PHE A 53 -5.72 15.86 -16.16
CA PHE A 53 -4.90 16.90 -15.52
C PHE A 53 -4.81 18.14 -16.40
N ALA A 54 -4.92 19.31 -15.76
CA ALA A 54 -4.96 20.59 -16.48
C ALA A 54 -3.64 20.93 -17.18
N ARG A 55 -2.50 20.52 -16.60
CA ARG A 55 -1.15 20.84 -17.12
C ARG A 55 -0.17 19.70 -16.86
N ALA A 56 0.79 19.53 -17.78
CA ALA A 56 1.92 18.62 -17.67
C ALA A 56 3.23 19.40 -17.46
N TYR A 57 4.13 18.84 -16.66
CA TYR A 57 5.43 19.45 -16.30
C TYR A 57 6.54 18.42 -16.37
N THR A 58 7.77 18.89 -16.52
CA THR A 58 8.99 18.08 -16.40
C THR A 58 9.84 18.43 -15.18
N ASP A 59 9.50 19.53 -14.50
CA ASP A 59 10.11 19.97 -13.25
C ASP A 59 9.04 20.17 -12.17
N TYR A 60 9.16 19.39 -11.09
CA TYR A 60 8.16 19.41 -10.00
C TYR A 60 8.16 20.72 -9.21
N ARG A 61 9.31 21.39 -9.08
CA ARG A 61 9.40 22.65 -8.33
C ARG A 61 8.65 23.74 -9.05
N THR A 62 8.85 23.86 -10.37
CA THR A 62 8.09 24.77 -11.23
C THR A 62 6.58 24.48 -11.13
N MET A 63 6.18 23.22 -11.17
CA MET A 63 4.78 22.83 -11.01
C MET A 63 4.21 23.28 -9.65
N LEU A 64 4.93 23.04 -8.56
CA LEU A 64 4.47 23.39 -7.20
C LEU A 64 4.39 24.90 -7.01
N ASP A 65 5.37 25.67 -7.52
CA ASP A 65 5.41 27.12 -7.44
C ASP A 65 4.28 27.80 -8.21
N GLU A 66 3.96 27.30 -9.42
CA GLU A 66 2.91 27.85 -10.26
C GLU A 66 1.50 27.47 -9.80
N ILE A 67 1.28 26.21 -9.39
CA ILE A 67 -0.05 25.69 -9.04
C ILE A 67 -0.40 25.93 -7.59
N ARG A 68 0.56 25.80 -6.67
CA ARG A 68 0.36 25.81 -5.23
C ARG A 68 -0.77 24.85 -4.85
N PRO A 69 -0.55 23.52 -4.99
CA PRO A 69 -1.58 22.52 -4.74
C PRO A 69 -1.92 22.39 -3.26
N ASP A 70 -3.10 21.87 -2.97
CA ASP A 70 -3.54 21.50 -1.62
C ASP A 70 -3.05 20.12 -1.20
N ALA A 71 -2.73 19.25 -2.17
CA ALA A 71 -2.16 17.92 -1.96
C ALA A 71 -1.26 17.48 -3.11
N VAL A 72 -0.24 16.68 -2.79
CA VAL A 72 0.68 16.07 -3.77
C VAL A 72 0.64 14.56 -3.63
N CYS A 73 0.58 13.84 -4.76
CA CYS A 73 0.79 12.41 -4.84
C CYS A 73 2.20 12.14 -5.41
N LEU A 74 3.10 11.58 -4.61
CA LEU A 74 4.46 11.22 -5.01
C LEU A 74 4.54 9.73 -5.36
N LEU A 75 4.64 9.43 -6.65
CA LEU A 75 4.53 8.09 -7.23
C LEU A 75 5.81 7.71 -7.99
N CYS A 76 6.95 7.94 -7.36
CA CYS A 76 8.28 7.73 -7.93
C CYS A 76 8.94 6.43 -7.46
N PRO A 77 10.03 5.98 -8.11
CA PRO A 77 10.82 4.85 -7.63
C PRO A 77 11.38 5.08 -6.22
N VAL A 78 11.41 4.02 -5.39
CA VAL A 78 11.82 4.07 -3.97
C VAL A 78 13.17 4.75 -3.74
N ALA A 79 14.10 4.64 -4.68
CA ALA A 79 15.41 5.28 -4.58
C ALA A 79 15.36 6.82 -4.51
N LEU A 80 14.27 7.42 -4.99
CA LEU A 80 14.06 8.88 -5.01
C LEU A 80 13.02 9.33 -3.98
N THR A 81 12.26 8.39 -3.40
CA THR A 81 11.07 8.71 -2.59
C THR A 81 11.44 9.57 -1.38
N SER A 82 12.43 9.17 -0.60
CA SER A 82 12.77 9.88 0.65
C SER A 82 13.24 11.32 0.41
N GLU A 83 14.15 11.52 -0.54
CA GLU A 83 14.68 12.85 -0.86
C GLU A 83 13.57 13.79 -1.36
N LEU A 84 12.75 13.33 -2.30
CA LEU A 84 11.66 14.12 -2.86
C LEU A 84 10.57 14.38 -1.82
N ALA A 85 10.19 13.38 -1.03
CA ALA A 85 9.19 13.53 0.03
C ALA A 85 9.61 14.59 1.05
N VAL A 86 10.83 14.51 1.57
CA VAL A 86 11.39 15.50 2.51
C VAL A 86 11.39 16.90 1.89
N SER A 87 11.80 17.04 0.63
CA SER A 87 11.78 18.32 -0.08
C SER A 87 10.37 18.90 -0.21
N ILE A 88 9.38 18.10 -0.60
CA ILE A 88 7.99 18.52 -0.80
C ILE A 88 7.34 18.90 0.53
N LEU A 89 7.55 18.08 1.58
CA LEU A 89 7.02 18.35 2.92
C LEU A 89 7.57 19.64 3.52
N ARG A 90 8.88 19.91 3.37
CA ARG A 90 9.50 21.16 3.82
C ARG A 90 9.00 22.40 3.06
N LEU A 91 8.47 22.23 1.85
CA LEU A 91 7.77 23.30 1.14
C LEU A 91 6.33 23.52 1.66
N GLY A 92 5.86 22.72 2.61
CA GLY A 92 4.56 22.86 3.24
C GLY A 92 3.41 22.17 2.52
N TYR A 93 3.68 21.21 1.63
CA TYR A 93 2.63 20.50 0.88
C TYR A 93 2.27 19.17 1.53
N PRO A 94 0.98 18.92 1.85
CA PRO A 94 0.50 17.60 2.25
C PRO A 94 0.79 16.56 1.19
N LEU A 95 1.21 15.35 1.61
CA LEU A 95 1.77 14.35 0.73
C LEU A 95 1.16 12.96 0.95
N ILE A 96 0.69 12.32 -0.11
CA ILE A 96 0.55 10.87 -0.18
C ILE A 96 1.66 10.30 -1.06
N LEU A 97 2.37 9.29 -0.58
CA LEU A 97 3.52 8.73 -1.29
C LEU A 97 3.42 7.22 -1.44
N GLU A 98 3.90 6.73 -2.59
CA GLU A 98 3.95 5.28 -2.85
C GLU A 98 4.87 4.56 -1.86
N LYS A 99 4.48 3.32 -1.60
CA LYS A 99 5.30 2.39 -0.81
C LYS A 99 6.48 1.83 -1.66
N PRO A 100 7.59 1.45 -1.06
CA PRO A 100 7.99 1.74 0.32
C PRO A 100 8.26 3.24 0.51
N PRO A 101 7.97 3.82 1.68
CA PRO A 101 8.26 5.24 1.93
C PRO A 101 9.77 5.53 1.97
N GLY A 102 10.57 4.51 2.19
CA GLY A 102 12.03 4.56 2.23
C GLY A 102 12.62 3.16 2.14
N ARG A 103 13.94 3.07 2.07
CA ARG A 103 14.68 1.81 2.01
C ARG A 103 15.08 1.27 3.39
N ASN A 104 15.04 2.13 4.40
CA ASN A 104 15.44 1.84 5.78
C ASN A 104 14.71 2.75 6.76
N ARG A 105 14.89 2.52 8.07
CA ARG A 105 14.30 3.28 9.18
C ARG A 105 14.64 4.77 9.09
N GLU A 106 15.87 5.10 8.77
CA GLU A 106 16.38 6.47 8.74
C GLU A 106 15.67 7.31 7.68
N GLU A 107 15.47 6.76 6.48
CA GLU A 107 14.72 7.43 5.41
C GLU A 107 13.26 7.66 5.80
N VAL A 108 12.61 6.69 6.43
CA VAL A 108 11.24 6.82 6.93
C VAL A 108 11.15 7.88 8.03
N ALA A 109 12.10 7.87 8.98
CA ALA A 109 12.15 8.84 10.06
C ALA A 109 12.38 10.27 9.54
N ALA A 110 13.20 10.43 8.48
CA ALA A 110 13.43 11.73 7.85
C ALA A 110 12.15 12.29 7.22
N ILE A 111 11.33 11.45 6.57
CA ILE A 111 10.03 11.87 6.02
C ILE A 111 9.08 12.28 7.14
N ALA A 112 8.94 11.44 8.17
CA ALA A 112 8.06 11.71 9.30
C ALA A 112 8.48 12.97 10.06
N GLY A 113 9.79 13.19 10.23
CA GLY A 113 10.35 14.39 10.83
C GLY A 113 10.02 15.66 10.03
N ALA A 114 10.24 15.60 8.69
CA ALA A 114 9.95 16.73 7.81
C ALA A 114 8.47 17.12 7.82
N ALA A 115 7.55 16.12 7.83
CA ALA A 115 6.12 16.36 7.95
C ALA A 115 5.75 17.04 9.28
N SER A 116 6.34 16.55 10.38
CA SER A 116 6.11 17.11 11.71
C SER A 116 6.66 18.55 11.84
N GLU A 117 7.87 18.81 11.33
CA GLU A 117 8.49 20.14 11.31
C GLU A 117 7.66 21.14 10.50
N ALA A 118 7.13 20.72 9.36
CA ALA A 118 6.32 21.57 8.50
C ALA A 118 4.84 21.68 8.96
N GLY A 119 4.39 20.83 9.87
CA GLY A 119 3.00 20.79 10.33
C GLY A 119 2.02 20.35 9.24
N VAL A 120 2.43 19.50 8.31
CA VAL A 120 1.61 19.03 7.19
C VAL A 120 1.38 17.53 7.24
N SER A 121 0.27 17.09 6.65
CA SER A 121 -0.08 15.66 6.61
C SER A 121 0.78 14.89 5.61
N VAL A 122 1.21 13.69 6.02
CA VAL A 122 1.84 12.69 5.14
C VAL A 122 1.19 11.32 5.35
N ARG A 123 0.95 10.61 4.25
CA ARG A 123 0.43 9.23 4.23
C ARG A 123 1.27 8.35 3.31
N THR A 124 1.59 7.16 3.77
CA THR A 124 2.18 6.11 2.91
C THR A 124 1.08 5.27 2.29
N ALA A 125 1.16 5.05 0.98
CA ALA A 125 0.18 4.32 0.20
C ALA A 125 0.31 2.80 0.39
N PHE A 126 -0.16 2.30 1.52
CA PHE A 126 -0.36 0.88 1.80
C PHE A 126 -1.77 0.45 1.42
N ASN A 127 -2.06 0.40 0.14
CA ASN A 127 -3.39 0.17 -0.43
C ASN A 127 -4.11 -1.08 0.10
N ARG A 128 -3.37 -2.14 0.53
CA ARG A 128 -3.98 -3.34 1.14
C ARG A 128 -4.81 -3.01 2.38
N ARG A 129 -4.44 -2.03 3.15
CA ARG A 129 -5.21 -1.54 4.30
C ARG A 129 -6.60 -1.06 3.90
N TYR A 130 -6.74 -0.54 2.68
CA TYR A 130 -7.96 0.08 2.15
C TYR A 130 -8.73 -0.82 1.18
N THR A 131 -8.24 -2.04 0.94
CA THR A 131 -8.98 -3.04 0.16
C THR A 131 -10.34 -3.29 0.80
N PRO A 132 -11.47 -3.20 0.07
CA PRO A 132 -12.80 -3.34 0.66
C PRO A 132 -12.99 -4.65 1.44
N LEU A 133 -12.45 -5.76 0.95
CA LEU A 133 -12.49 -7.06 1.64
C LEU A 133 -11.68 -7.07 2.94
N VAL A 134 -10.53 -6.37 3.00
CA VAL A 134 -9.74 -6.24 4.24
C VAL A 134 -10.47 -5.37 5.26
N GLN A 135 -11.10 -4.29 4.82
CA GLN A 135 -11.92 -3.45 5.70
C GLN A 135 -13.14 -4.22 6.24
N ALA A 136 -13.81 -5.00 5.39
CA ALA A 136 -14.89 -5.88 5.82
C ALA A 136 -14.42 -6.95 6.83
N LEU A 137 -13.25 -7.56 6.59
CA LEU A 137 -12.62 -8.50 7.53
C LEU A 137 -12.42 -7.86 8.90
N ILE A 138 -11.80 -6.67 8.95
CA ILE A 138 -11.53 -5.95 10.20
C ILE A 138 -12.84 -5.59 10.91
N GLY A 139 -13.86 -5.19 10.16
CA GLY A 139 -15.20 -4.90 10.70
C GLY A 139 -15.86 -6.12 11.32
N LEU A 140 -15.75 -7.30 10.69
CA LEU A 140 -16.31 -8.54 11.19
C LEU A 140 -15.52 -9.11 12.39
N ILE A 141 -14.20 -8.99 12.41
CA ILE A 141 -13.36 -9.38 13.57
C ILE A 141 -13.70 -8.51 14.80
N GLY A 142 -13.92 -7.21 14.58
CA GLY A 142 -14.26 -6.31 15.68
C GLY A 142 -13.26 -6.36 16.84
N ASN A 143 -13.73 -6.90 17.98
CA ASN A 143 -12.94 -7.05 19.21
C ASN A 143 -12.53 -8.51 19.51
N GLU A 144 -12.77 -9.45 18.58
CA GLU A 144 -12.34 -10.84 18.75
C GLU A 144 -10.81 -10.90 18.91
N ARG A 145 -10.33 -11.79 19.75
CA ARG A 145 -8.89 -11.98 19.95
C ARG A 145 -8.31 -12.81 18.79
N ILE A 146 -7.43 -12.22 18.03
CA ILE A 146 -6.75 -12.90 16.92
C ILE A 146 -5.68 -13.85 17.47
N LEU A 147 -5.81 -15.14 17.16
CA LEU A 147 -4.88 -16.19 17.56
C LEU A 147 -3.77 -16.37 16.56
N ASN A 148 -4.13 -16.47 15.26
CA ASN A 148 -3.14 -16.52 14.21
C ASN A 148 -3.62 -15.89 12.90
N ILE A 149 -2.65 -15.45 12.07
CA ILE A 149 -2.85 -14.96 10.71
C ILE A 149 -1.90 -15.70 9.78
N THR A 150 -2.44 -16.23 8.69
CA THR A 150 -1.64 -16.75 7.56
C THR A 150 -1.89 -15.87 6.35
N TYR A 151 -0.83 -15.39 5.70
CA TYR A 151 -0.89 -14.62 4.46
C TYR A 151 -0.09 -15.29 3.34
N GLN A 152 -0.72 -15.52 2.22
CA GLN A 152 -0.10 -16.07 1.02
C GLN A 152 -0.06 -15.03 -0.08
N MET A 153 1.12 -14.69 -0.55
CA MET A 153 1.35 -13.80 -1.67
C MET A 153 2.12 -14.55 -2.76
N TYR A 154 1.40 -15.01 -3.77
CA TYR A 154 1.99 -15.72 -4.90
C TYR A 154 2.02 -14.82 -6.12
N ARG A 155 3.13 -14.87 -6.85
CA ARG A 155 3.34 -14.20 -8.12
C ARG A 155 3.83 -15.23 -9.14
N ARG A 156 3.69 -14.92 -10.41
CA ARG A 156 4.12 -15.79 -11.49
C ARG A 156 5.23 -15.14 -12.28
N GLY A 157 6.37 -15.84 -12.37
CA GLY A 157 7.50 -15.42 -13.20
C GLY A 157 8.16 -14.10 -12.78
N ARG A 158 8.05 -13.70 -11.50
CA ARG A 158 8.72 -12.52 -10.96
C ARG A 158 10.18 -12.89 -10.62
N ARG A 159 11.08 -12.30 -11.38
CA ARG A 159 12.52 -12.56 -11.29
C ARG A 159 13.31 -11.37 -10.75
N ASP A 160 12.62 -10.53 -9.99
CA ASP A 160 13.23 -9.35 -9.37
C ASP A 160 14.25 -9.81 -8.31
N ALA A 161 15.47 -9.33 -8.39
CA ALA A 161 16.48 -9.56 -7.37
C ALA A 161 16.06 -8.98 -6.01
N ASP A 162 15.31 -7.89 -6.02
CA ASP A 162 14.70 -7.32 -4.82
C ASP A 162 13.16 -7.47 -4.85
N PHE A 163 12.68 -8.57 -4.31
CA PHE A 163 11.24 -8.80 -4.12
C PHE A 163 10.68 -8.10 -2.88
N SER A 164 11.52 -7.47 -2.04
CA SER A 164 11.12 -6.82 -0.80
C SER A 164 10.12 -5.69 -1.03
N THR A 165 10.24 -4.96 -2.14
CA THR A 165 9.32 -3.89 -2.54
C THR A 165 7.90 -4.37 -2.84
N THR A 166 7.72 -5.65 -3.16
CA THR A 166 6.42 -6.31 -3.31
C THR A 166 5.98 -6.96 -2.00
N SER A 167 6.90 -7.64 -1.32
CA SER A 167 6.68 -8.33 -0.04
C SER A 167 6.14 -7.42 1.06
N ILE A 168 6.53 -6.15 1.05
CA ILE A 168 6.12 -5.16 2.05
C ILE A 168 4.60 -5.03 2.18
N HIS A 169 3.84 -5.28 1.12
CA HIS A 169 2.38 -5.26 1.18
C HIS A 169 1.79 -6.33 2.11
N ALA A 170 2.31 -7.56 2.06
CA ALA A 170 1.85 -8.64 2.92
C ALA A 170 2.27 -8.41 4.37
N ILE A 171 3.50 -7.92 4.57
CA ILE A 171 4.05 -7.61 5.89
C ILE A 171 3.22 -6.53 6.57
N ASP A 172 2.95 -5.44 5.87
CA ASP A 172 2.13 -4.34 6.37
C ASP A 172 0.68 -4.77 6.62
N ALA A 173 0.06 -5.51 5.69
CA ALA A 173 -1.33 -5.95 5.81
C ALA A 173 -1.53 -6.86 7.04
N VAL A 174 -0.61 -7.80 7.30
CA VAL A 174 -0.70 -8.68 8.49
C VAL A 174 -0.58 -7.88 9.77
N ARG A 175 0.38 -6.94 9.86
CA ARG A 175 0.52 -6.04 11.01
C ARG A 175 -0.74 -5.21 11.24
N PHE A 176 -1.33 -4.68 10.16
CA PHE A 176 -2.55 -3.88 10.20
C PHE A 176 -3.76 -4.69 10.68
N ILE A 177 -3.96 -5.90 10.15
CA ILE A 177 -5.03 -6.82 10.57
C ILE A 177 -4.85 -7.23 12.04
N ALA A 178 -3.61 -7.56 12.44
CA ALA A 178 -3.30 -7.93 13.83
C ALA A 178 -3.49 -6.77 14.83
N LYS A 179 -3.58 -5.53 14.35
CA LYS A 179 -3.59 -4.30 15.17
C LYS A 179 -2.45 -4.27 16.19
N SER A 180 -1.32 -4.88 15.85
CA SER A 180 -0.19 -5.07 16.75
C SER A 180 1.12 -5.15 15.97
N PRO A 181 2.21 -4.52 16.45
CA PRO A 181 3.51 -4.65 15.84
C PRO A 181 4.05 -6.09 15.96
N TYR A 182 4.96 -6.46 15.08
CA TYR A 182 5.69 -7.72 15.22
C TYR A 182 6.64 -7.64 16.41
N ARG A 183 6.72 -8.73 17.17
CA ARG A 183 7.75 -8.94 18.19
C ARG A 183 9.02 -9.52 17.55
N HIS A 184 8.85 -10.54 16.74
CA HIS A 184 9.93 -11.18 15.98
C HIS A 184 9.36 -11.92 14.77
N LEU A 185 10.21 -12.12 13.77
CA LEU A 185 9.97 -13.00 12.62
C LEU A 185 11.25 -13.79 12.30
N ASP A 186 11.12 -15.09 12.14
CA ASP A 186 12.15 -15.94 11.55
C ASP A 186 11.92 -16.00 10.03
N LEU A 187 12.96 -15.75 9.24
CA LEU A 187 12.92 -15.70 7.80
C LEU A 187 13.65 -16.91 7.20
N THR A 188 12.97 -17.65 6.35
CA THR A 188 13.53 -18.77 5.60
C THR A 188 13.50 -18.47 4.12
N PHE A 189 14.62 -18.69 3.43
CA PHE A 189 14.76 -18.46 2.00
C PHE A 189 14.93 -19.78 1.28
N GLN A 190 14.06 -20.08 0.33
CA GLN A 190 14.25 -21.14 -0.65
C GLN A 190 14.80 -20.50 -1.91
N GLU A 191 16.12 -20.53 -2.05
CA GLU A 191 16.80 -19.94 -3.21
C GLU A 191 16.44 -20.69 -4.50
N LEU A 192 16.21 -19.93 -5.58
CA LEU A 192 15.82 -20.43 -6.90
C LEU A 192 16.81 -19.95 -7.96
N PRO A 193 18.06 -20.43 -7.94
CA PRO A 193 19.12 -19.92 -8.81
C PRO A 193 18.83 -20.08 -10.31
N GLU A 194 18.00 -21.05 -10.67
CA GLU A 194 17.53 -21.27 -12.05
C GLU A 194 16.57 -20.13 -12.53
N ALA A 195 15.94 -19.44 -11.60
CA ALA A 195 15.06 -18.29 -11.93
C ALA A 195 15.83 -16.97 -12.04
N GLY A 196 16.99 -16.88 -11.39
CA GLY A 196 17.86 -15.71 -11.38
C GLY A 196 18.65 -15.59 -10.08
N ALA A 197 19.73 -14.79 -10.11
CA ALA A 197 20.46 -14.47 -8.91
C ALA A 197 19.53 -13.76 -7.88
N GLU A 198 19.64 -14.18 -6.63
CA GLU A 198 18.87 -13.61 -5.51
C GLU A 198 17.34 -13.81 -5.57
N VAL A 199 16.82 -14.60 -6.52
CA VAL A 199 15.42 -14.99 -6.54
C VAL A 199 15.17 -16.11 -5.54
N ALA A 200 14.22 -15.90 -4.62
CA ALA A 200 13.87 -16.89 -3.60
C ALA A 200 12.38 -16.85 -3.26
N ASN A 201 11.82 -17.99 -2.91
CA ASN A 201 10.60 -18.01 -2.10
C ASN A 201 10.97 -17.68 -0.66
N ILE A 202 10.16 -16.86 0.00
CA ILE A 202 10.47 -16.31 1.33
C ILE A 202 9.32 -16.67 2.27
N TYR A 203 9.66 -17.24 3.40
CA TYR A 203 8.71 -17.63 4.44
C TYR A 203 9.05 -16.92 5.74
N LEU A 204 8.09 -16.18 6.28
CA LEU A 204 8.23 -15.49 7.56
C LEU A 204 7.28 -16.15 8.57
N ASN A 205 7.85 -16.54 9.71
CA ASN A 205 7.08 -17.14 10.80
C ASN A 205 7.46 -16.45 12.10
N GLY A 206 6.48 -16.07 12.90
CA GLY A 206 6.77 -15.41 14.16
C GLY A 206 5.53 -14.97 14.92
N GLN A 207 5.64 -13.88 15.64
CA GLN A 207 4.62 -13.44 16.55
C GLN A 207 4.58 -11.93 16.68
N THR A 208 3.39 -11.38 16.87
CA THR A 208 3.19 -9.98 17.22
C THR A 208 3.33 -9.77 18.73
N GLU A 209 3.40 -8.52 19.17
CA GLU A 209 3.43 -8.17 20.60
C GLU A 209 2.15 -8.60 21.33
N SER A 210 1.00 -8.57 20.66
CA SER A 210 -0.28 -9.07 21.21
C SER A 210 -0.33 -10.59 21.37
N GLY A 211 0.69 -11.32 20.87
CA GLY A 211 0.75 -12.77 20.92
C GLY A 211 0.13 -13.48 19.72
N THR A 212 -0.36 -12.76 18.71
CA THR A 212 -0.85 -13.36 17.46
C THR A 212 0.30 -14.05 16.73
N VAL A 213 0.14 -15.34 16.42
CA VAL A 213 1.10 -16.09 15.59
C VAL A 213 0.90 -15.71 14.14
N VAL A 214 1.98 -15.47 13.40
CA VAL A 214 1.92 -15.05 12.00
C VAL A 214 2.75 -15.97 11.10
N GLN A 215 2.22 -16.23 9.90
CA GLN A 215 2.86 -16.99 8.85
C GLN A 215 2.65 -16.27 7.51
N ILE A 216 3.73 -15.86 6.86
CA ILE A 216 3.65 -15.15 5.58
C ILE A 216 4.47 -15.92 4.55
N SER A 217 3.83 -16.29 3.43
CA SER A 217 4.47 -16.96 2.30
C SER A 217 4.54 -16.01 1.11
N LEU A 218 5.74 -15.68 0.69
CA LEU A 218 6.03 -14.76 -0.41
C LEU A 218 6.70 -15.57 -1.53
N VAL A 219 5.95 -15.88 -2.58
CA VAL A 219 6.35 -16.82 -3.63
C VAL A 219 6.36 -16.10 -4.99
N PRO A 220 7.52 -15.51 -5.41
CA PRO A 220 7.64 -14.78 -6.68
C PRO A 220 7.53 -15.68 -7.91
N MET A 221 7.84 -16.98 -7.77
CA MET A 221 7.86 -17.96 -8.86
C MET A 221 6.74 -19.02 -8.73
N GLY A 222 5.59 -18.64 -8.18
CA GLY A 222 4.43 -19.50 -8.06
C GLY A 222 3.77 -19.83 -9.41
N GLY A 223 2.94 -20.86 -9.42
CA GLY A 223 2.17 -21.26 -10.60
C GLY A 223 1.04 -20.30 -10.97
N THR A 224 0.60 -19.48 -10.03
CA THR A 224 -0.48 -18.51 -10.20
C THR A 224 -0.17 -17.18 -9.52
N VAL A 225 -1.00 -16.17 -9.79
CA VAL A 225 -1.03 -14.93 -9.02
C VAL A 225 -2.21 -15.01 -8.06
N CYS A 226 -1.97 -14.91 -6.76
CA CYS A 226 -3.04 -14.79 -5.76
C CYS A 226 -2.52 -14.10 -4.48
N GLU A 227 -3.43 -13.51 -3.74
CA GLU A 227 -3.21 -13.08 -2.36
C GLU A 227 -4.38 -13.58 -1.51
N ARG A 228 -4.07 -14.42 -0.51
CA ARG A 228 -5.08 -15.04 0.36
C ARG A 228 -4.69 -14.88 1.82
N ILE A 229 -5.71 -14.66 2.65
CA ILE A 229 -5.53 -14.46 4.09
C ILE A 229 -6.44 -15.45 4.81
N SER A 230 -5.92 -16.11 5.84
CA SER A 230 -6.76 -16.75 6.84
C SER A 230 -6.47 -16.18 8.23
N VAL A 231 -7.53 -15.90 8.98
CA VAL A 231 -7.45 -15.40 10.35
C VAL A 231 -8.24 -16.34 11.23
N ASN A 232 -7.62 -16.83 12.29
CA ASN A 232 -8.33 -17.54 13.35
C ASN A 232 -8.38 -16.65 14.58
N THR A 233 -9.58 -16.50 15.13
CA THR A 233 -9.85 -15.82 16.38
C THR A 233 -10.33 -16.83 17.43
N ASP A 234 -10.59 -16.37 18.63
CA ASP A 234 -11.22 -17.19 19.67
C ASP A 234 -12.70 -17.52 19.38
N GLU A 235 -13.33 -16.84 18.40
CA GLU A 235 -14.75 -17.00 18.07
C GLU A 235 -14.98 -17.62 16.67
N ALA A 236 -14.08 -17.35 15.70
CA ALA A 236 -14.33 -17.68 14.31
C ALA A 236 -13.05 -17.91 13.51
N THR A 237 -13.21 -18.48 12.31
CA THR A 237 -12.18 -18.52 11.26
C THR A 237 -12.65 -17.71 10.06
N TYR A 238 -11.76 -16.89 9.53
CA TYR A 238 -12.00 -16.06 8.36
C TYR A 238 -11.09 -16.50 7.21
N PHE A 239 -11.65 -16.58 6.00
CA PHE A 239 -10.91 -16.84 4.76
C PHE A 239 -11.17 -15.70 3.80
N VAL A 240 -10.10 -15.09 3.29
CA VAL A 240 -10.18 -13.97 2.36
C VAL A 240 -9.37 -14.26 1.10
N GLU A 241 -9.99 -14.07 -0.04
CA GLU A 241 -9.37 -14.11 -1.36
C GLU A 241 -9.36 -12.69 -1.93
N LEU A 242 -8.17 -12.15 -2.23
CA LEU A 242 -8.03 -10.76 -2.67
C LEU A 242 -7.92 -10.66 -4.20
N PRO A 243 -8.64 -9.73 -4.85
CA PRO A 243 -8.79 -9.67 -6.31
C PRO A 243 -7.70 -8.85 -7.01
N PHE A 244 -6.43 -8.99 -6.64
CA PHE A 244 -5.37 -8.18 -7.24
C PHE A 244 -5.08 -8.57 -8.68
N TRP A 245 -5.03 -7.57 -9.57
CA TRP A 245 -4.65 -7.71 -10.99
C TRP A 245 -5.52 -8.69 -11.75
N LYS A 246 -6.82 -8.78 -11.43
CA LYS A 246 -7.77 -9.72 -12.05
C LYS A 246 -7.23 -11.15 -12.04
N ASN A 247 -6.75 -11.58 -10.88
CA ASN A 247 -6.22 -12.93 -10.65
C ASN A 247 -7.34 -14.00 -10.65
N CYS A 248 -6.96 -15.25 -10.33
CA CYS A 248 -7.93 -16.38 -10.30
C CYS A 248 -8.98 -16.26 -9.19
N ASP A 249 -8.75 -15.39 -8.20
CA ASP A 249 -9.64 -15.17 -7.06
C ASP A 249 -10.60 -13.97 -7.29
N SER A 250 -10.44 -13.21 -8.40
CA SER A 250 -11.32 -12.07 -8.71
C SER A 250 -12.78 -12.50 -8.92
N PRO A 251 -13.75 -11.77 -8.37
CA PRO A 251 -13.67 -10.47 -7.70
C PRO A 251 -13.30 -10.54 -6.22
N GLY A 252 -12.82 -11.67 -5.72
CA GLY A 252 -12.48 -11.90 -4.33
C GLY A 252 -13.67 -12.32 -3.47
N SER A 253 -13.36 -12.83 -2.28
CA SER A 253 -14.38 -13.26 -1.32
C SER A 253 -13.88 -13.14 0.12
N LEU A 254 -14.83 -13.02 1.04
CA LEU A 254 -14.61 -13.14 2.48
C LEU A 254 -15.65 -14.10 3.07
N ILE A 255 -15.18 -15.12 3.77
CA ILE A 255 -16.02 -16.13 4.42
C ILE A 255 -15.69 -16.15 5.92
N ARG A 256 -16.72 -16.07 6.77
CA ARG A 256 -16.61 -16.30 8.21
C ARG A 256 -17.25 -17.63 8.56
N VAL A 257 -16.52 -18.45 9.32
CA VAL A 257 -16.94 -19.78 9.76
C VAL A 257 -16.92 -19.83 11.29
N VAL A 258 -17.98 -20.34 11.89
CA VAL A 258 -18.09 -20.62 13.35
C VAL A 258 -18.47 -22.09 13.51
N GLY A 259 -17.63 -22.85 14.19
CA GLY A 259 -17.80 -24.30 14.24
C GLY A 259 -17.75 -24.93 12.85
N ALA A 260 -18.87 -25.52 12.40
CA ALA A 260 -19.01 -26.10 11.06
C ALA A 260 -19.89 -25.23 10.12
N GLU A 261 -20.30 -24.06 10.55
CA GLU A 261 -21.28 -23.25 9.82
C GLU A 261 -20.62 -22.01 9.20
N VAL A 262 -20.94 -21.74 7.93
CA VAL A 262 -20.61 -20.48 7.26
C VAL A 262 -21.63 -19.43 7.72
N THR A 263 -21.21 -18.49 8.57
CA THR A 263 -22.08 -17.46 9.14
C THR A 263 -22.16 -16.20 8.27
N HIS A 264 -21.09 -15.89 7.53
CA HIS A 264 -21.04 -14.76 6.60
C HIS A 264 -20.31 -15.17 5.32
N ARG A 265 -20.81 -14.67 4.20
CA ARG A 265 -20.17 -14.75 2.90
C ARG A 265 -20.37 -13.42 2.20
N ILE A 266 -19.27 -12.76 1.84
CA ILE A 266 -19.24 -11.47 1.15
C ILE A 266 -18.47 -11.67 -0.14
N ALA A 267 -19.05 -11.35 -1.28
CA ALA A 267 -18.35 -11.29 -2.55
C ALA A 267 -17.67 -9.93 -2.72
N GLY A 268 -16.50 -9.89 -3.32
CA GLY A 268 -15.80 -8.63 -3.60
C GLY A 268 -16.61 -7.69 -4.49
N SER A 269 -17.40 -8.25 -5.41
CA SER A 269 -18.34 -7.50 -6.25
C SER A 269 -19.45 -6.74 -5.48
N ASP A 270 -19.78 -7.19 -4.28
CA ASP A 270 -20.79 -6.50 -3.45
C ASP A 270 -20.22 -5.23 -2.80
N LEU A 271 -18.90 -5.20 -2.63
CA LEU A 271 -18.16 -4.09 -2.01
C LEU A 271 -17.58 -3.10 -3.03
N ALA A 272 -17.28 -3.58 -4.24
CA ALA A 272 -16.77 -2.78 -5.36
C ALA A 272 -17.54 -3.15 -6.64
N PRO A 273 -18.79 -2.71 -6.76
CA PRO A 273 -19.69 -3.14 -7.86
C PRO A 273 -19.24 -2.67 -9.25
N GLY A 274 -18.34 -1.68 -9.34
CA GLY A 274 -17.72 -1.25 -10.60
C GLY A 274 -16.76 -2.29 -11.19
N GLY A 275 -16.23 -3.21 -10.39
CA GLY A 275 -15.26 -4.22 -10.82
C GLY A 275 -13.96 -3.63 -11.34
N GLU A 276 -13.64 -2.38 -10.99
CA GLU A 276 -12.43 -1.70 -11.40
C GLU A 276 -11.27 -2.04 -10.45
N MET A 277 -10.13 -2.38 -11.02
CA MET A 277 -8.96 -2.84 -10.26
C MET A 277 -8.53 -1.83 -9.18
N PHE A 278 -8.58 -0.54 -9.47
CA PHE A 278 -8.18 0.50 -8.52
C PHE A 278 -9.14 0.64 -7.32
N GLU A 279 -10.42 0.24 -7.47
CA GLU A 279 -11.41 0.17 -6.38
C GLU A 279 -11.21 -1.12 -5.58
N GLU A 280 -11.24 -2.27 -6.26
CA GLU A 280 -11.08 -3.58 -5.64
C GLU A 280 -9.77 -3.71 -4.84
N SER A 281 -8.70 -3.05 -5.31
CA SER A 281 -7.38 -3.09 -4.68
C SER A 281 -7.12 -1.98 -3.66
N GLY A 282 -8.12 -1.13 -3.38
CA GLY A 282 -8.06 -0.12 -2.31
C GLY A 282 -7.40 1.21 -2.68
N PHE A 283 -6.95 1.42 -3.92
CA PHE A 283 -6.36 2.70 -4.33
C PHE A 283 -7.35 3.86 -4.23
N TYR A 284 -8.62 3.61 -4.58
CA TYR A 284 -9.63 4.65 -4.49
C TYR A 284 -9.86 5.09 -3.04
N GLU A 285 -10.13 4.15 -2.15
CA GLU A 285 -10.42 4.43 -0.74
C GLU A 285 -9.22 5.05 0.00
N GLU A 286 -8.01 4.65 -0.35
CA GLU A 286 -6.78 5.21 0.20
C GLU A 286 -6.63 6.70 -0.15
N ASN A 287 -6.74 7.03 -1.43
CA ASN A 287 -6.67 8.41 -1.92
C ASN A 287 -7.83 9.25 -1.38
N ARG A 288 -9.07 8.74 -1.48
CA ARG A 288 -10.27 9.38 -0.97
C ARG A 288 -10.12 9.73 0.51
N GLY A 289 -9.77 8.76 1.33
CA GLY A 289 -9.62 8.97 2.77
C GLY A 289 -8.54 10.01 3.14
N PHE A 290 -7.51 10.18 2.32
CA PHE A 290 -6.52 11.25 2.52
C PHE A 290 -7.09 12.62 2.16
N PHE A 291 -7.71 12.76 1.00
CA PHE A 291 -8.25 14.04 0.55
C PHE A 291 -9.45 14.51 1.39
N GLU A 292 -10.31 13.59 1.79
CA GLU A 292 -11.44 13.88 2.70
C GLU A 292 -10.94 14.42 4.04
N HIS A 293 -9.87 13.82 4.57
CA HIS A 293 -9.23 14.29 5.79
C HIS A 293 -8.69 15.72 5.64
N LEU A 294 -8.03 16.03 4.52
CA LEU A 294 -7.53 17.39 4.25
C LEU A 294 -8.70 18.40 4.12
N ARG A 295 -9.78 18.01 3.44
CA ARG A 295 -11.00 18.86 3.30
C ARG A 295 -11.64 19.19 4.64
N ALA A 296 -11.68 18.22 5.54
CA ALA A 296 -12.25 18.40 6.87
C ALA A 296 -11.41 19.31 7.79
N GLY A 297 -10.20 19.71 7.37
CA GLY A 297 -9.28 20.45 8.22
C GLY A 297 -8.88 19.70 9.49
N GLY A 298 -8.79 18.36 9.39
CA GLY A 298 -8.47 17.48 10.49
C GLY A 298 -7.05 17.69 11.05
N SER A 299 -6.75 16.99 12.15
CA SER A 299 -5.40 16.98 12.73
C SER A 299 -4.37 16.46 11.73
N VAL A 300 -3.11 16.93 11.82
CA VAL A 300 -2.04 16.45 10.94
C VAL A 300 -1.91 14.92 11.02
N ILE A 301 -2.04 14.24 9.86
CA ILE A 301 -1.73 12.81 9.73
C ILE A 301 -0.23 12.66 9.51
N ASN A 302 0.40 11.75 10.25
CA ASN A 302 1.75 11.29 9.97
C ASN A 302 1.79 9.77 10.21
N ASP A 303 1.22 9.01 9.26
CA ASP A 303 1.14 7.55 9.35
C ASP A 303 2.37 6.83 8.74
N THR A 304 3.36 7.60 8.29
CA THR A 304 4.59 7.04 7.70
C THR A 304 5.34 6.15 8.70
N LEU A 305 5.34 6.53 9.98
CA LEU A 305 5.97 5.72 11.05
C LEU A 305 5.26 4.39 11.28
N ASP A 306 3.97 4.27 10.96
CA ASP A 306 3.27 2.99 11.02
C ASP A 306 3.85 1.95 10.04
N GLY A 307 4.49 2.42 8.97
CA GLY A 307 5.16 1.58 7.97
C GLY A 307 6.60 1.21 8.31
N VAL A 308 7.22 1.79 9.35
CA VAL A 308 8.65 1.59 9.69
C VAL A 308 8.99 0.10 9.81
N GLN A 309 8.23 -0.64 10.60
CA GLN A 309 8.51 -2.05 10.83
C GLN A 309 8.40 -2.89 9.55
N ALA A 310 7.47 -2.55 8.64
CA ALA A 310 7.38 -3.21 7.35
C ALA A 310 8.59 -2.90 6.46
N VAL A 311 9.15 -1.69 6.54
CA VAL A 311 10.39 -1.31 5.82
C VAL A 311 11.59 -2.05 6.40
N GLU A 312 11.72 -2.17 7.71
CA GLU A 312 12.80 -2.90 8.38
C GLU A 312 12.81 -4.39 8.01
N ILE A 313 11.63 -5.02 8.02
CA ILE A 313 11.49 -6.42 7.62
C ILE A 313 11.79 -6.58 6.12
N ALA A 314 11.38 -5.63 5.28
CA ALA A 314 11.73 -5.61 3.86
C ALA A 314 13.25 -5.46 3.66
N ASP A 315 13.94 -4.66 4.49
CA ASP A 315 15.41 -4.57 4.50
C ASP A 315 16.06 -5.89 4.94
N CYS A 316 15.52 -6.55 5.97
CA CYS A 316 15.97 -7.89 6.37
C CYS A 316 15.83 -8.90 5.22
N ILE A 317 14.75 -8.87 4.45
CA ILE A 317 14.56 -9.71 3.26
C ILE A 317 15.67 -9.43 2.23
N ARG A 318 15.91 -8.16 1.90
CA ARG A 318 16.95 -7.76 0.94
C ARG A 318 18.34 -8.18 1.36
N ARG A 319 18.63 -8.12 2.67
CA ARG A 319 19.92 -8.50 3.25
C ARG A 319 20.02 -9.99 3.58
N ARG A 320 19.01 -10.79 3.31
CA ARG A 320 18.97 -12.23 3.64
C ARG A 320 19.15 -12.49 5.13
N CYS A 321 18.62 -11.65 6.01
CA CYS A 321 18.64 -11.92 7.45
C CYS A 321 17.77 -13.15 7.77
N GLY A 322 18.26 -14.03 8.63
CA GLY A 322 17.47 -15.20 9.07
C GLY A 322 16.43 -14.86 10.14
N ARG A 323 16.52 -13.66 10.75
CA ARG A 323 15.61 -13.22 11.81
C ARG A 323 15.50 -11.70 11.86
N TYR A 324 14.32 -11.25 12.18
CA TYR A 324 13.96 -9.89 12.60
C TYR A 324 13.47 -9.93 14.05
N ASP A 325 14.03 -9.09 14.90
CA ASP A 325 13.53 -8.83 16.25
C ASP A 325 13.21 -7.33 16.34
N ALA A 326 12.04 -6.98 16.88
CA ALA A 326 11.70 -5.59 17.15
C ALA A 326 12.58 -5.03 18.26
N GLU A 327 13.03 -3.76 18.10
CA GLU A 327 13.80 -3.02 19.10
C GLU A 327 12.91 -2.55 20.26
#